data_45aaded9beab1c5800a34a19fcfb46f3
#
_entry.id   45aaded9beab1c5800a34a19fcfb46f3
#
_cell.length_a   1.000
_cell.length_b   1.000
_cell.length_c   1.000
_cell.angle_alpha   90.00
_cell.angle_beta   90.00
_cell.angle_gamma   90.00
#
_symmetry.space_group_name_H-M   'P 1'
#
loop_
_entity.id
_entity.type
_entity.pdbx_description
1 polymer ?
#
loop_
_entity_poly.entity_id
_entity_poly.type
_entity_poly.pdbx_seq_one_letter_code
_entity_poly.pdbx_strand_id
1 'polypeptide(L)'
;MTNPFHDGEVRMHELTGETEEAEANSPMIAARIAKGIIPFLSQRSLAMLGVGNRGYLWSIPMIGHLGFVAVPDQTRLVFDLRKLVMPIDPWIIEAANEGGPAGSLFIDLQTRMRYRINGTLSHPDPDTIELRAIEAYGNCPKYISKRTIQWDTHPSDNVAQLSGERLTSQQSTTLHDTDLFFIATGHPERGLDVSHRGGNPGFVTIADDKTIRFPDYPGNSLYNSLGNLLIDNRIGILVPDLRRRRALRITGTAAILFQEAIHEVTTSDAPRLVQVTISLWNEIEFPVSSTHFIEYSPFNPKPASSVAV
;
A
#
# COMPACT_ATOMS: atom_id res chain seq x y z
N MET A 1 22.24 -3.60 -20.30
CA MET A 1 21.60 -3.39 -18.99
C MET A 1 20.53 -4.46 -18.87
N THR A 2 20.44 -5.16 -17.75
CA THR A 2 19.34 -6.10 -17.50
C THR A 2 18.04 -5.29 -17.38
N ASN A 3 16.98 -5.76 -18.02
CA ASN A 3 15.64 -5.14 -17.89
C ASN A 3 15.25 -5.09 -16.41
N PRO A 4 14.95 -3.92 -15.82
CA PRO A 4 14.53 -3.83 -14.44
C PRO A 4 13.13 -4.43 -14.21
N PHE A 5 12.33 -4.55 -15.25
CA PHE A 5 10.96 -5.04 -15.20
C PHE A 5 10.90 -6.57 -15.26
N HIS A 6 10.02 -7.16 -14.46
CA HIS A 6 9.68 -8.58 -14.57
C HIS A 6 8.60 -8.81 -15.65
N ASP A 7 8.34 -10.06 -15.97
CA ASP A 7 7.43 -10.47 -17.04
C ASP A 7 6.00 -9.92 -16.90
N GLY A 8 5.47 -9.85 -15.69
CA GLY A 8 4.15 -9.27 -15.46
C GLY A 8 4.10 -7.76 -15.72
N GLU A 9 5.14 -6.99 -15.36
CA GLU A 9 5.24 -5.57 -15.68
C GLU A 9 5.37 -5.34 -17.19
N VAL A 10 6.24 -6.11 -17.85
CA VAL A 10 6.37 -6.07 -19.31
C VAL A 10 5.02 -6.37 -19.97
N ARG A 11 4.31 -7.37 -19.48
CA ARG A 11 2.98 -7.71 -19.99
C ARG A 11 1.97 -6.57 -19.79
N MET A 12 2.04 -5.87 -18.66
CA MET A 12 1.18 -4.67 -18.44
C MET A 12 1.53 -3.55 -19.43
N HIS A 13 2.82 -3.28 -19.68
CA HIS A 13 3.23 -2.27 -20.66
C HIS A 13 2.68 -2.57 -22.05
N GLU A 14 2.72 -3.83 -22.49
CA GLU A 14 2.14 -4.27 -23.76
C GLU A 14 0.62 -4.08 -23.82
N LEU A 15 -0.10 -4.50 -22.74
CA LEU A 15 -1.56 -4.40 -22.66
C LEU A 15 -2.07 -2.95 -22.62
N THR A 16 -1.26 -2.03 -22.12
CA THR A 16 -1.63 -0.62 -21.99
C THR A 16 -1.07 0.26 -23.10
N GLY A 17 -0.10 -0.25 -23.89
CA GLY A 17 0.61 0.53 -24.89
C GLY A 17 1.58 1.55 -24.29
N GLU A 18 1.99 1.41 -23.03
CA GLU A 18 2.82 2.38 -22.28
C GLU A 18 4.29 1.91 -22.15
N THR A 19 4.78 1.12 -23.11
CA THR A 19 6.17 0.57 -23.08
C THR A 19 7.22 1.68 -23.14
N GLU A 20 7.05 2.69 -23.99
CA GLU A 20 8.00 3.80 -24.13
C GLU A 20 8.08 4.65 -22.85
N GLU A 21 6.94 4.94 -22.22
CA GLU A 21 6.87 5.67 -20.95
C GLU A 21 7.51 4.88 -19.81
N ALA A 22 7.29 3.56 -19.78
CA ALA A 22 7.89 2.69 -18.80
C ALA A 22 9.42 2.65 -18.95
N GLU A 23 9.94 2.50 -20.16
CA GLU A 23 11.38 2.54 -20.44
C GLU A 23 11.99 3.88 -20.06
N ALA A 24 11.33 5.00 -20.36
CA ALA A 24 11.78 6.34 -19.97
C ALA A 24 11.84 6.51 -18.45
N ASN A 25 10.94 5.87 -17.70
CA ASN A 25 10.86 5.92 -16.23
C ASN A 25 11.70 4.83 -15.53
N SER A 26 12.18 3.83 -16.26
CA SER A 26 12.95 2.71 -15.70
C SER A 26 14.21 3.13 -14.89
N PRO A 27 14.93 4.22 -15.22
CA PRO A 27 16.08 4.66 -14.43
C PRO A 27 15.73 5.11 -13.01
N MET A 28 14.44 5.29 -12.68
CA MET A 28 14.02 5.58 -11.31
C MET A 28 14.24 4.39 -10.38
N ILE A 29 14.18 3.15 -10.91
CA ILE A 29 14.34 1.92 -10.14
C ILE A 29 15.84 1.71 -9.87
N ALA A 30 16.24 1.84 -8.63
CA ALA A 30 17.63 1.68 -8.20
C ALA A 30 17.77 0.51 -7.23
N ALA A 31 18.90 -0.17 -7.25
CA ALA A 31 19.24 -1.22 -6.28
C ALA A 31 19.66 -0.66 -4.91
N ARG A 32 19.65 0.66 -4.75
CA ARG A 32 20.12 1.34 -3.54
C ARG A 32 19.25 2.52 -3.18
N ILE A 33 19.09 2.74 -1.90
CA ILE A 33 18.41 3.91 -1.33
C ILE A 33 19.19 5.18 -1.73
N ALA A 34 18.51 6.14 -2.35
CA ALA A 34 19.13 7.40 -2.74
C ALA A 34 19.58 8.19 -1.50
N LYS A 35 20.82 8.71 -1.50
CA LYS A 35 21.37 9.48 -0.35
C LYS A 35 20.47 10.64 0.06
N GLY A 36 19.91 11.37 -0.91
CA GLY A 36 19.05 12.53 -0.66
C GLY A 36 17.72 12.21 0.01
N ILE A 37 17.28 10.94 -0.01
CA ILE A 37 16.03 10.52 0.61
C ILE A 37 16.20 10.05 2.07
N ILE A 38 17.40 9.82 2.53
CA ILE A 38 17.68 9.32 3.88
C ILE A 38 17.05 10.21 4.97
N PRO A 39 17.17 11.54 4.92
CA PRO A 39 16.53 12.42 5.90
C PRO A 39 14.98 12.27 5.90
N PHE A 40 14.39 12.11 4.73
CA PHE A 40 12.94 11.84 4.63
C PHE A 40 12.56 10.55 5.35
N LEU A 41 13.25 9.45 5.09
CA LEU A 41 12.95 8.14 5.71
C LEU A 41 13.10 8.18 7.23
N SER A 42 14.20 8.77 7.75
CA SER A 42 14.48 8.83 9.18
C SER A 42 13.53 9.74 9.97
N GLN A 43 12.77 10.59 9.28
CA GLN A 43 11.75 11.45 9.88
C GLN A 43 10.34 10.88 9.80
N ARG A 44 10.16 9.67 9.28
CA ARG A 44 8.83 9.07 9.21
C ARG A 44 8.45 8.41 10.53
N SER A 45 7.18 8.57 10.88
CA SER A 45 6.54 7.87 11.99
C SER A 45 5.60 6.76 11.51
N LEU A 46 5.42 6.61 10.20
CA LEU A 46 4.62 5.59 9.55
C LEU A 46 5.43 4.95 8.42
N ALA A 47 5.52 3.64 8.44
CA ALA A 47 5.93 2.78 7.34
C ALA A 47 4.86 1.73 7.07
N MET A 48 4.59 1.44 5.81
CA MET A 48 3.74 0.32 5.42
C MET A 48 4.62 -0.83 4.96
N LEU A 49 4.41 -2.02 5.51
CA LEU A 49 5.09 -3.24 5.07
C LEU A 49 4.11 -4.20 4.40
N GLY A 50 4.56 -4.79 3.28
CA GLY A 50 3.91 -5.92 2.64
C GLY A 50 4.66 -7.19 3.01
N VAL A 51 3.96 -8.17 3.59
CA VAL A 51 4.53 -9.48 3.94
C VAL A 51 3.58 -10.59 3.52
N GLY A 52 4.16 -11.77 3.24
CA GLY A 52 3.39 -12.99 3.00
C GLY A 52 3.32 -13.83 4.27
N ASN A 53 2.16 -14.40 4.55
CA ASN A 53 1.98 -15.33 5.65
C ASN A 53 0.89 -16.36 5.31
N ARG A 54 1.20 -17.66 5.47
CA ARG A 54 0.26 -18.78 5.28
C ARG A 54 -0.54 -18.75 3.99
N GLY A 55 0.10 -18.35 2.90
CA GLY A 55 -0.53 -18.25 1.58
C GLY A 55 -1.27 -16.94 1.31
N TYR A 56 -1.38 -16.05 2.28
CA TYR A 56 -1.98 -14.71 2.15
C TYR A 56 -0.91 -13.63 2.01
N LEU A 57 -1.29 -12.50 1.42
CA LEU A 57 -0.51 -11.26 1.46
C LEU A 57 -1.20 -10.27 2.41
N TRP A 58 -0.37 -9.50 3.12
CA TRP A 58 -0.85 -8.50 4.07
C TRP A 58 -0.11 -7.18 3.88
N SER A 59 -0.86 -6.08 3.92
CA SER A 59 -0.32 -4.74 4.09
C SER A 59 -0.44 -4.34 5.56
N ILE A 60 0.69 -4.10 6.21
CA ILE A 60 0.76 -3.93 7.68
C ILE A 60 1.43 -2.60 8.01
N PRO A 61 0.83 -1.77 8.88
CA PRO A 61 1.45 -0.54 9.33
C PRO A 61 2.49 -0.80 10.41
N MET A 62 3.61 -0.10 10.34
CA MET A 62 4.53 0.12 11.46
C MET A 62 4.48 1.59 11.83
N ILE A 63 4.09 1.87 13.07
CA ILE A 63 3.95 3.23 13.57
C ILE A 63 4.87 3.39 14.78
N GLY A 64 5.72 4.41 14.74
CA GLY A 64 6.72 4.62 15.78
C GLY A 64 7.02 6.09 16.00
N HIS A 65 7.74 6.37 17.10
CA HIS A 65 8.32 7.67 17.37
C HIS A 65 9.37 8.04 16.34
N LEU A 66 9.68 9.33 16.22
CA LEU A 66 10.76 9.79 15.34
C LEU A 66 12.06 9.02 15.63
N GLY A 67 12.69 8.57 14.56
CA GLY A 67 13.91 7.76 14.63
C GLY A 67 13.67 6.28 14.90
N PHE A 68 12.41 5.78 14.76
CA PHE A 68 12.18 4.32 14.74
C PHE A 68 12.71 3.69 13.43
N VAL A 69 12.93 4.51 12.40
CA VAL A 69 13.56 4.11 11.14
C VAL A 69 14.94 4.72 11.06
N ALA A 70 15.94 3.91 10.82
CA ALA A 70 17.30 4.32 10.52
C ALA A 70 17.75 3.76 9.16
N VAL A 71 18.65 4.48 8.49
CA VAL A 71 19.25 4.08 7.21
C VAL A 71 20.77 4.11 7.40
N PRO A 72 21.37 3.04 7.94
CA PRO A 72 22.82 3.01 8.23
C PRO A 72 23.67 3.15 6.98
N ASP A 73 23.19 2.62 5.87
CA ASP A 73 23.81 2.72 4.55
C ASP A 73 22.73 2.63 3.44
N GLN A 74 23.14 2.82 2.19
CA GLN A 74 22.21 2.84 1.05
C GLN A 74 21.57 1.49 0.72
N THR A 75 21.89 0.43 1.45
CA THR A 75 21.37 -0.94 1.19
C THR A 75 20.49 -1.47 2.31
N ARG A 76 20.37 -0.75 3.44
CA ARG A 76 19.64 -1.24 4.62
C ARG A 76 18.76 -0.19 5.25
N LEU A 77 17.57 -0.63 5.61
CA LEU A 77 16.70 0.02 6.58
C LEU A 77 16.71 -0.77 7.88
N VAL A 78 16.69 -0.07 8.99
CA VAL A 78 16.62 -0.67 10.34
C VAL A 78 15.42 -0.07 11.06
N PHE A 79 14.55 -0.93 11.58
CA PHE A 79 13.40 -0.54 12.41
C PHE A 79 13.72 -0.88 13.88
N ASP A 80 13.77 0.14 14.73
CA ASP A 80 13.93 0.00 16.19
C ASP A 80 12.55 -0.28 16.82
N LEU A 81 12.31 -1.52 17.21
CA LEU A 81 11.04 -1.98 17.73
C LEU A 81 10.68 -1.38 19.08
N ARG A 82 11.67 -0.91 19.86
CA ARG A 82 11.45 -0.24 21.15
C ARG A 82 10.79 1.13 20.99
N LYS A 83 10.84 1.69 19.79
CA LYS A 83 10.25 2.98 19.45
C LYS A 83 8.87 2.87 18.80
N LEU A 84 8.34 1.67 18.63
CA LEU A 84 6.99 1.49 18.12
C LEU A 84 5.97 2.01 19.14
N VAL A 85 4.91 2.64 18.64
CA VAL A 85 3.77 3.10 19.46
C VAL A 85 2.66 2.05 19.53
N MET A 86 2.79 0.95 18.80
CA MET A 86 1.91 -0.21 18.85
C MET A 86 2.76 -1.49 18.77
N PRO A 87 2.28 -2.61 19.30
CA PRO A 87 3.00 -3.88 19.17
C PRO A 87 3.29 -4.23 17.72
N ILE A 88 4.47 -4.77 17.45
CA ILE A 88 4.79 -5.28 16.13
C ILE A 88 3.86 -6.44 15.77
N ASP A 89 3.39 -6.47 14.54
CA ASP A 89 2.58 -7.57 14.05
C ASP A 89 3.41 -8.86 13.97
N PRO A 90 2.92 -9.98 14.53
CA PRO A 90 3.63 -11.26 14.52
C PRO A 90 4.03 -11.75 13.12
N TRP A 91 3.29 -11.41 12.09
CA TRP A 91 3.60 -11.82 10.71
C TRP A 91 4.85 -11.13 10.16
N ILE A 92 5.15 -9.91 10.63
CA ILE A 92 6.43 -9.25 10.30
C ILE A 92 7.59 -9.99 10.93
N ILE A 93 7.45 -10.39 12.21
CA ILE A 93 8.47 -11.18 12.91
C ILE A 93 8.70 -12.53 12.24
N GLU A 94 7.60 -13.23 11.88
CA GLU A 94 7.68 -14.52 11.19
C GLU A 94 8.42 -14.39 9.86
N ALA A 95 8.01 -13.44 9.01
CA ALA A 95 8.66 -13.16 7.72
C ALA A 95 10.14 -12.77 7.89
N ALA A 96 10.49 -12.01 8.93
CA ALA A 96 11.86 -11.59 9.19
C ALA A 96 12.74 -12.75 9.68
N ASN A 97 12.20 -13.64 10.51
CA ASN A 97 12.91 -14.86 10.98
C ASN A 97 13.20 -15.82 9.82
N GLU A 98 12.32 -15.87 8.83
CA GLU A 98 12.49 -16.69 7.64
C GLU A 98 13.41 -16.06 6.58
N GLY A 99 13.81 -14.79 6.75
CA GLY A 99 14.53 -14.06 5.71
C GLY A 99 13.67 -13.78 4.47
N GLY A 100 12.36 -13.65 4.68
CA GLY A 100 11.36 -13.54 3.62
C GLY A 100 11.38 -12.20 2.88
N PRO A 101 10.78 -12.17 1.67
CA PRO A 101 10.62 -10.94 0.91
C PRO A 101 9.65 -9.98 1.60
N ALA A 102 9.92 -8.68 1.46
CA ALA A 102 8.99 -7.63 1.89
C ALA A 102 9.06 -6.42 0.95
N GLY A 103 7.89 -5.80 0.76
CA GLY A 103 7.79 -4.47 0.21
C GLY A 103 7.64 -3.45 1.33
N SER A 104 8.14 -2.24 1.16
CA SER A 104 7.86 -1.14 2.07
C SER A 104 7.51 0.14 1.35
N LEU A 105 6.62 0.93 1.95
CA LEU A 105 6.26 2.25 1.48
C LEU A 105 6.32 3.25 2.64
N PHE A 106 7.13 4.28 2.45
CA PHE A 106 7.18 5.46 3.31
C PHE A 106 6.39 6.57 2.65
N ILE A 107 5.50 7.19 3.40
CA ILE A 107 4.63 8.25 2.88
C ILE A 107 4.52 9.41 3.87
N ASP A 108 4.53 10.61 3.34
CA ASP A 108 4.18 11.83 4.05
C ASP A 108 2.90 12.41 3.43
N LEU A 109 1.80 12.28 4.14
CA LEU A 109 0.51 12.76 3.67
C LEU A 109 0.41 14.30 3.64
N GLN A 110 1.30 15.02 4.34
CA GLN A 110 1.32 16.48 4.32
C GLN A 110 2.01 17.03 3.06
N THR A 111 3.10 16.41 2.64
CA THR A 111 3.89 16.84 1.47
C THR A 111 3.57 16.05 0.20
N ARG A 112 2.81 14.95 0.31
CA ARG A 112 2.55 13.97 -0.76
C ARG A 112 3.81 13.24 -1.23
N MET A 113 4.91 13.32 -0.49
CA MET A 113 6.12 12.58 -0.80
C MET A 113 5.95 11.12 -0.40
N ARG A 114 6.40 10.21 -1.24
CA ARG A 114 6.44 8.78 -0.94
C ARG A 114 7.64 8.12 -1.59
N TYR A 115 8.18 7.13 -0.91
CA TYR A 115 9.34 6.37 -1.36
C TYR A 115 9.14 4.89 -1.05
N ARG A 116 9.44 4.04 -2.01
CA ARG A 116 9.31 2.59 -1.91
C ARG A 116 10.68 1.95 -1.77
N ILE A 117 10.76 0.91 -0.95
CA ILE A 117 11.94 0.06 -0.81
C ILE A 117 11.44 -1.38 -0.69
N ASN A 118 11.80 -2.21 -1.65
CA ASN A 118 11.52 -3.64 -1.66
C ASN A 118 12.79 -4.41 -1.39
N GLY A 119 12.67 -5.55 -0.71
CA GLY A 119 13.84 -6.33 -0.36
C GLY A 119 13.51 -7.55 0.48
N THR A 120 14.45 -7.95 1.34
CA THR A 120 14.31 -9.08 2.24
C THR A 120 14.42 -8.63 3.69
N LEU A 121 13.58 -9.18 4.55
CA LEU A 121 13.61 -8.93 5.99
C LEU A 121 14.62 -9.84 6.68
N SER A 122 15.12 -9.38 7.82
CA SER A 122 15.82 -10.18 8.80
C SER A 122 15.56 -9.65 10.21
N HIS A 123 15.73 -10.51 11.21
CA HIS A 123 15.51 -10.21 12.62
C HIS A 123 16.81 -10.49 13.39
N PRO A 124 17.81 -9.58 13.32
CA PRO A 124 19.16 -9.84 13.85
C PRO A 124 19.21 -9.90 15.37
N ASP A 125 18.30 -9.22 16.05
CA ASP A 125 18.16 -9.19 17.51
C ASP A 125 16.71 -8.88 17.91
N PRO A 126 16.31 -9.08 19.19
CA PRO A 126 14.92 -8.92 19.63
C PRO A 126 14.32 -7.53 19.44
N ASP A 127 15.13 -6.51 19.33
CA ASP A 127 14.73 -5.11 19.26
C ASP A 127 14.77 -4.54 17.84
N THR A 128 15.17 -5.33 16.84
CA THR A 128 15.50 -4.81 15.50
C THR A 128 14.95 -5.67 14.38
N ILE A 129 14.28 -5.07 13.42
CA ILE A 129 14.02 -5.64 12.11
C ILE A 129 14.86 -4.88 11.07
N GLU A 130 15.55 -5.60 10.20
CA GLU A 130 16.25 -5.04 9.05
C GLU A 130 15.53 -5.38 7.76
N LEU A 131 15.47 -4.41 6.82
CA LEU A 131 15.11 -4.61 5.43
C LEU A 131 16.36 -4.33 4.57
N ARG A 132 16.87 -5.37 3.92
CA ARG A 132 17.92 -5.23 2.91
C ARG A 132 17.30 -4.89 1.57
N ALA A 133 17.62 -3.69 1.06
CA ALA A 133 17.06 -3.17 -0.17
C ALA A 133 17.55 -3.94 -1.40
N ILE A 134 16.63 -4.30 -2.28
CA ILE A 134 16.85 -4.84 -3.63
C ILE A 134 16.42 -3.80 -4.66
N GLU A 135 15.30 -3.10 -4.39
CA GLU A 135 14.78 -2.04 -5.23
C GLU A 135 14.38 -0.84 -4.35
N ALA A 136 14.72 0.36 -4.80
CA ALA A 136 14.41 1.58 -4.07
C ALA A 136 14.13 2.74 -5.04
N TYR A 137 12.97 3.40 -4.92
CA TYR A 137 12.59 4.49 -5.82
C TYR A 137 11.46 5.36 -5.29
N GLY A 138 11.43 6.61 -5.79
CA GLY A 138 10.36 7.55 -5.56
C GLY A 138 9.11 7.19 -6.37
N ASN A 139 7.96 7.64 -5.89
CA ASN A 139 6.70 7.46 -6.58
C ASN A 139 6.00 8.80 -6.78
N CYS A 140 5.19 8.90 -7.85
CA CYS A 140 4.41 10.08 -8.18
C CYS A 140 3.52 10.52 -7.00
N PRO A 141 3.39 11.84 -6.71
CA PRO A 141 2.55 12.36 -5.62
C PRO A 141 1.05 12.36 -5.93
N LYS A 142 0.63 11.88 -7.11
CA LYS A 142 -0.78 11.86 -7.53
C LYS A 142 -1.65 11.04 -6.58
N TYR A 143 -2.92 11.46 -6.45
CA TYR A 143 -3.99 10.78 -5.70
C TYR A 143 -3.76 10.69 -4.18
N ILE A 144 -2.83 11.45 -3.62
CA ILE A 144 -2.63 11.56 -2.18
C ILE A 144 -3.39 12.79 -1.67
N SER A 145 -4.39 12.57 -0.84
CA SER A 145 -5.07 13.65 -0.12
C SER A 145 -4.19 14.16 1.02
N LYS A 146 -4.05 15.47 1.15
CA LYS A 146 -3.22 16.08 2.18
C LYS A 146 -3.90 16.05 3.54
N ARG A 147 -3.14 15.66 4.55
CA ARG A 147 -3.52 15.72 5.95
C ARG A 147 -2.32 15.65 6.87
N THR A 148 -2.49 16.11 8.10
CA THR A 148 -1.58 15.81 9.20
C THR A 148 -2.20 14.71 10.07
N ILE A 149 -1.36 13.86 10.64
CA ILE A 149 -1.75 12.83 11.60
C ILE A 149 -0.84 12.98 12.82
N GLN A 150 -1.44 12.97 14.02
CA GLN A 150 -0.73 12.81 15.27
C GLN A 150 -1.03 11.42 15.82
N TRP A 151 0.01 10.74 16.26
CA TRP A 151 -0.11 9.39 16.79
C TRP A 151 -0.36 9.42 18.28
N ASP A 152 -1.20 8.50 18.74
CA ASP A 152 -1.37 8.21 20.16
C ASP A 152 -0.19 7.38 20.63
N THR A 153 0.55 7.88 21.59
CA THR A 153 1.73 7.20 22.15
C THR A 153 1.41 6.18 23.25
N HIS A 154 0.12 6.10 23.63
CA HIS A 154 -0.39 5.19 24.65
C HIS A 154 -1.66 4.51 24.12
N PRO A 155 -1.55 3.67 23.06
CA PRO A 155 -2.71 2.97 22.53
C PRO A 155 -3.31 2.03 23.58
N SER A 156 -4.60 1.76 23.45
CA SER A 156 -5.31 0.86 24.36
C SER A 156 -4.93 -0.61 24.07
N ASP A 157 -4.54 -1.35 25.09
CA ASP A 157 -4.28 -2.80 24.97
C ASP A 157 -5.54 -3.65 24.69
N ASN A 158 -6.73 -3.04 24.73
CA ASN A 158 -8.03 -3.73 24.72
C ASN A 158 -8.86 -3.45 23.47
N VAL A 159 -8.26 -3.38 22.28
CA VAL A 159 -9.05 -3.26 21.05
C VAL A 159 -9.58 -4.63 20.64
N ALA A 160 -10.89 -4.82 20.72
CA ALA A 160 -11.53 -6.05 20.22
C ALA A 160 -11.14 -6.27 18.75
N GLN A 161 -10.47 -7.40 18.48
CA GLN A 161 -10.14 -7.81 17.13
C GLN A 161 -11.38 -8.41 16.48
N LEU A 162 -11.96 -7.67 15.54
CA LEU A 162 -13.04 -8.17 14.70
C LEU A 162 -12.45 -8.80 13.44
N SER A 163 -13.01 -9.90 12.99
CA SER A 163 -12.59 -10.56 11.75
C SER A 163 -13.77 -11.25 11.09
N GLY A 164 -13.66 -11.53 9.80
CA GLY A 164 -14.69 -12.25 9.04
C GLY A 164 -14.26 -12.48 7.60
N GLU A 165 -15.07 -13.27 6.90
CA GLU A 165 -14.89 -13.58 5.48
C GLU A 165 -15.83 -12.78 4.56
N ARG A 166 -16.81 -12.10 5.14
CA ARG A 166 -17.79 -11.27 4.44
C ARG A 166 -17.85 -9.89 5.09
N LEU A 167 -17.93 -8.86 4.29
CA LEU A 167 -18.09 -7.49 4.77
C LEU A 167 -19.44 -7.34 5.47
N THR A 168 -19.41 -6.66 6.61
CA THR A 168 -20.64 -6.14 7.23
C THR A 168 -20.88 -4.70 6.74
N SER A 169 -22.01 -4.10 7.13
CA SER A 169 -22.29 -2.70 6.83
C SER A 169 -21.21 -1.75 7.34
N GLN A 170 -20.56 -2.09 8.46
CA GLN A 170 -19.49 -1.28 9.03
C GLN A 170 -18.24 -1.26 8.14
N GLN A 171 -17.73 -2.41 7.68
CA GLN A 171 -16.58 -2.48 6.81
C GLN A 171 -16.91 -1.87 5.44
N SER A 172 -18.15 -2.07 4.95
CA SER A 172 -18.62 -1.44 3.72
C SER A 172 -18.59 0.09 3.82
N THR A 173 -19.04 0.65 4.94
CA THR A 173 -18.95 2.11 5.18
C THR A 173 -17.50 2.58 5.23
N THR A 174 -16.60 1.86 5.91
CA THR A 174 -15.17 2.20 5.96
C THR A 174 -14.55 2.23 4.56
N LEU A 175 -14.87 1.25 3.72
CA LEU A 175 -14.40 1.19 2.33
C LEU A 175 -14.97 2.31 1.46
N HIS A 176 -16.26 2.61 1.60
CA HIS A 176 -16.91 3.68 0.85
C HIS A 176 -16.37 5.06 1.22
N ASP A 177 -16.18 5.33 2.52
CA ASP A 177 -15.81 6.65 3.02
C ASP A 177 -14.29 6.93 2.92
N THR A 178 -13.48 5.91 2.62
CA THR A 178 -12.04 6.11 2.50
C THR A 178 -11.67 6.95 1.29
N ASP A 179 -10.62 7.75 1.42
CA ASP A 179 -9.97 8.45 0.32
C ASP A 179 -8.53 7.95 0.06
N LEU A 180 -8.10 6.94 0.84
CA LEU A 180 -6.80 6.29 0.68
C LEU A 180 -6.80 4.87 1.25
N PHE A 181 -6.00 4.02 0.67
CA PHE A 181 -5.63 2.72 1.23
C PHE A 181 -4.27 2.26 0.69
N PHE A 182 -3.75 1.18 1.25
CA PHE A 182 -2.48 0.60 0.84
C PHE A 182 -2.70 -0.83 0.37
N ILE A 183 -2.01 -1.23 -0.70
CA ILE A 183 -2.04 -2.60 -1.22
C ILE A 183 -0.65 -3.21 -1.15
N ALA A 184 -0.59 -4.49 -0.79
CA ALA A 184 0.58 -5.35 -0.94
C ALA A 184 0.31 -6.36 -2.04
N THR A 185 1.22 -6.50 -2.98
CA THR A 185 1.21 -7.46 -4.07
C THR A 185 2.58 -8.10 -4.19
N GLY A 186 2.70 -9.20 -4.93
CA GLY A 186 3.97 -9.89 -5.02
C GLY A 186 4.18 -10.63 -6.32
N HIS A 187 5.45 -10.82 -6.63
CA HIS A 187 5.91 -11.70 -7.70
C HIS A 187 6.75 -12.82 -7.09
N PRO A 188 6.55 -14.09 -7.50
CA PRO A 188 7.22 -15.24 -6.87
C PRO A 188 8.75 -15.13 -6.83
N GLU A 189 9.37 -14.53 -7.85
CA GLU A 189 10.83 -14.42 -7.98
C GLU A 189 11.37 -13.02 -7.66
N ARG A 190 10.52 -11.98 -7.66
CA ARG A 190 10.95 -10.58 -7.49
C ARG A 190 10.55 -9.99 -6.13
N GLY A 191 9.80 -10.76 -5.33
CA GLY A 191 9.41 -10.38 -3.97
C GLY A 191 8.13 -9.57 -3.93
N LEU A 192 7.99 -8.73 -2.92
CA LEU A 192 6.77 -8.02 -2.60
C LEU A 192 6.92 -6.52 -2.80
N ASP A 193 5.80 -5.84 -3.09
CA ASP A 193 5.72 -4.38 -3.07
C ASP A 193 4.54 -3.88 -2.23
N VAL A 194 4.60 -2.62 -1.82
CA VAL A 194 3.48 -1.88 -1.23
C VAL A 194 3.22 -0.61 -2.01
N SER A 195 1.96 -0.38 -2.34
CA SER A 195 1.50 0.82 -3.04
C SER A 195 0.40 1.55 -2.28
N HIS A 196 0.40 2.87 -2.37
CA HIS A 196 -0.73 3.71 -1.99
C HIS A 196 -1.73 3.78 -3.15
N ARG A 197 -3.02 3.72 -2.82
CA ARG A 197 -4.15 4.01 -3.70
C ARG A 197 -5.00 5.10 -3.06
N GLY A 198 -5.48 6.03 -3.88
CA GLY A 198 -6.30 7.12 -3.37
C GLY A 198 -7.25 7.68 -4.41
N GLY A 199 -8.29 8.35 -3.92
CA GLY A 199 -9.35 8.95 -4.72
C GLY A 199 -10.26 9.81 -3.85
N ASN A 200 -11.36 10.29 -4.40
CA ASN A 200 -12.42 10.88 -3.58
C ASN A 200 -13.20 9.76 -2.87
N PRO A 201 -13.79 10.00 -1.68
CA PRO A 201 -14.70 9.04 -1.07
C PRO A 201 -15.73 8.49 -2.07
N GLY A 202 -15.97 7.18 -2.02
CA GLY A 202 -16.76 6.46 -3.01
C GLY A 202 -15.96 5.92 -4.21
N PHE A 203 -14.62 6.15 -4.27
CA PHE A 203 -13.81 5.56 -5.35
C PHE A 203 -13.64 4.03 -5.20
N VAL A 204 -13.84 3.49 -4.01
CA VAL A 204 -13.98 2.05 -3.79
C VAL A 204 -15.46 1.69 -3.87
N THR A 205 -15.81 0.80 -4.79
CA THR A 205 -17.17 0.31 -4.96
C THR A 205 -17.30 -1.11 -4.40
N ILE A 206 -18.44 -1.40 -3.81
CA ILE A 206 -18.76 -2.70 -3.20
C ILE A 206 -19.78 -3.38 -4.10
N ALA A 207 -19.37 -4.46 -4.76
CA ALA A 207 -20.25 -5.21 -5.64
C ALA A 207 -21.16 -6.17 -4.86
N ASP A 208 -20.61 -6.78 -3.82
CA ASP A 208 -21.30 -7.63 -2.85
C ASP A 208 -20.48 -7.75 -1.56
N ASP A 209 -20.89 -8.57 -0.61
CA ASP A 209 -20.24 -8.71 0.69
C ASP A 209 -18.86 -9.41 0.65
N LYS A 210 -18.42 -9.88 -0.52
CA LYS A 210 -17.09 -10.48 -0.77
C LYS A 210 -16.31 -9.80 -1.87
N THR A 211 -16.91 -8.86 -2.60
CA THR A 211 -16.31 -8.31 -3.81
C THR A 211 -16.27 -6.79 -3.74
N ILE A 212 -15.07 -6.25 -3.82
CA ILE A 212 -14.83 -4.80 -3.96
C ILE A 212 -14.11 -4.49 -5.25
N ARG A 213 -14.25 -3.25 -5.73
CA ARG A 213 -13.57 -2.75 -6.93
C ARG A 213 -12.99 -1.37 -6.65
N PHE A 214 -11.84 -1.09 -7.22
CA PHE A 214 -11.25 0.24 -7.20
C PHE A 214 -10.59 0.57 -8.54
N PRO A 215 -10.57 1.85 -8.94
CA PRO A 215 -9.96 2.26 -10.20
C PRO A 215 -8.43 2.21 -10.13
N ASP A 216 -7.80 1.86 -11.25
CA ASP A 216 -6.40 2.10 -11.49
C ASP A 216 -6.24 3.37 -12.33
N TYR A 217 -5.88 4.45 -11.66
CA TYR A 217 -5.67 5.75 -12.29
C TYR A 217 -4.27 5.87 -12.91
N PRO A 218 -4.11 6.68 -13.98
CA PRO A 218 -2.83 6.89 -14.64
C PRO A 218 -1.71 7.33 -13.69
N GLY A 219 -0.62 6.59 -13.65
CA GLY A 219 0.50 6.78 -12.73
C GLY A 219 1.82 7.14 -13.41
N ASN A 220 2.86 6.35 -13.11
CA ASN A 220 4.22 6.46 -13.64
C ASN A 220 4.56 5.35 -14.67
N SER A 221 3.57 4.60 -15.10
CA SER A 221 3.68 3.50 -16.08
C SER A 221 4.63 2.35 -15.68
N LEU A 222 5.12 2.31 -14.44
CA LEU A 222 5.97 1.20 -13.98
C LEU A 222 5.18 -0.09 -13.74
N TYR A 223 3.91 0.01 -13.40
CA TYR A 223 2.96 -1.09 -13.22
C TYR A 223 3.33 -2.17 -12.20
N ASN A 224 4.22 -1.89 -11.23
CA ASN A 224 4.67 -2.89 -10.26
C ASN A 224 3.53 -3.72 -9.65
N SER A 225 2.52 -3.05 -9.06
CA SER A 225 1.41 -3.75 -8.42
C SER A 225 0.54 -4.52 -9.42
N LEU A 226 0.25 -3.95 -10.58
CA LEU A 226 -0.59 -4.63 -11.59
C LEU A 226 0.19 -5.74 -12.29
N GLY A 227 1.47 -5.53 -12.56
CA GLY A 227 2.36 -6.56 -13.09
C GLY A 227 2.42 -7.76 -12.14
N ASN A 228 2.60 -7.52 -10.84
CA ASN A 228 2.54 -8.58 -9.84
C ASN A 228 1.21 -9.35 -9.91
N LEU A 229 0.08 -8.64 -9.98
CA LEU A 229 -1.26 -9.26 -10.01
C LEU A 229 -1.54 -10.10 -11.26
N LEU A 230 -0.83 -9.87 -12.37
CA LEU A 230 -0.93 -10.72 -13.55
C LEU A 230 -0.25 -12.09 -13.33
N ILE A 231 0.74 -12.17 -12.45
CA ILE A 231 1.53 -13.39 -12.19
C ILE A 231 1.05 -14.09 -10.91
N ASP A 232 0.85 -13.33 -9.83
CA ASP A 232 0.31 -13.80 -8.55
C ASP A 232 -0.85 -12.90 -8.15
N ASN A 233 -2.05 -13.41 -8.28
CA ASN A 233 -3.27 -12.64 -8.06
C ASN A 233 -3.59 -12.36 -6.59
N ARG A 234 -2.74 -12.78 -5.65
CA ARG A 234 -2.93 -12.48 -4.22
C ARG A 234 -2.73 -10.99 -3.93
N ILE A 235 -3.55 -10.46 -3.05
CA ILE A 235 -3.51 -9.06 -2.64
C ILE A 235 -3.76 -8.93 -1.15
N GLY A 236 -3.00 -8.05 -0.49
CA GLY A 236 -3.28 -7.55 0.85
C GLY A 236 -3.66 -6.08 0.79
N ILE A 237 -4.68 -5.68 1.53
CA ILE A 237 -5.15 -4.28 1.57
C ILE A 237 -5.18 -3.81 3.02
N LEU A 238 -4.80 -2.55 3.25
CA LEU A 238 -5.01 -1.87 4.54
C LEU A 238 -5.71 -0.54 4.30
N VAL A 239 -6.89 -0.39 4.90
CA VAL A 239 -7.72 0.81 4.83
C VAL A 239 -7.74 1.49 6.20
N PRO A 240 -7.05 2.63 6.39
CA PRO A 240 -7.11 3.37 7.64
C PRO A 240 -8.48 4.05 7.83
N ASP A 241 -9.12 3.79 8.95
CA ASP A 241 -10.27 4.57 9.44
C ASP A 241 -9.79 5.52 10.55
N LEU A 242 -9.34 6.69 10.13
CA LEU A 242 -8.74 7.67 11.01
C LEU A 242 -9.73 8.22 12.05
N ARG A 243 -11.05 8.19 11.74
CA ARG A 243 -12.10 8.68 12.65
C ARG A 243 -12.38 7.70 13.78
N ARG A 244 -12.37 6.39 13.42
CA ARG A 244 -12.65 5.31 14.37
C ARG A 244 -11.39 4.77 15.03
N ARG A 245 -10.21 5.31 14.68
CA ARG A 245 -8.91 4.88 15.19
C ARG A 245 -8.66 3.38 14.94
N ARG A 246 -9.07 2.91 13.79
CA ARG A 246 -8.93 1.52 13.34
C ARG A 246 -8.39 1.46 11.93
N ALA A 247 -7.86 0.32 11.56
CA ALA A 247 -7.59 0.00 10.18
C ALA A 247 -8.22 -1.36 9.83
N LEU A 248 -8.91 -1.39 8.69
CA LEU A 248 -9.43 -2.61 8.10
C LEU A 248 -8.34 -3.25 7.26
N ARG A 249 -7.93 -4.46 7.59
CA ARG A 249 -7.04 -5.28 6.79
C ARG A 249 -7.86 -6.30 6.03
N ILE A 250 -7.58 -6.44 4.74
CA ILE A 250 -8.23 -7.41 3.85
C ILE A 250 -7.14 -8.21 3.15
N THR A 251 -7.36 -9.49 2.99
CA THR A 251 -6.59 -10.34 2.08
C THR A 251 -7.52 -11.11 1.15
N GLY A 252 -7.05 -11.39 -0.04
CA GLY A 252 -7.83 -12.08 -1.05
C GLY A 252 -7.11 -12.22 -2.37
N THR A 253 -7.87 -12.35 -3.45
CA THR A 253 -7.37 -12.42 -4.81
C THR A 253 -7.92 -11.27 -5.64
N ALA A 254 -7.15 -10.81 -6.61
CA ALA A 254 -7.52 -9.69 -7.47
C ALA A 254 -7.50 -10.07 -8.96
N ALA A 255 -8.34 -9.43 -9.73
CA ALA A 255 -8.36 -9.48 -11.19
C ALA A 255 -8.35 -8.05 -11.74
N ILE A 256 -7.63 -7.83 -12.83
CA ILE A 256 -7.60 -6.55 -13.55
C ILE A 256 -8.67 -6.59 -14.63
N LEU A 257 -9.62 -5.67 -14.54
CA LEU A 257 -10.68 -5.48 -15.53
C LEU A 257 -10.28 -4.33 -16.46
N PHE A 258 -10.15 -4.60 -17.75
CA PHE A 258 -9.92 -3.61 -18.78
C PHE A 258 -11.24 -3.02 -19.29
N GLN A 259 -11.16 -1.88 -19.99
CA GLN A 259 -12.30 -1.05 -20.37
C GLN A 259 -13.44 -1.79 -21.10
N GLU A 260 -13.12 -2.81 -21.88
CA GLU A 260 -14.10 -3.67 -22.56
C GLU A 260 -15.03 -4.41 -21.59
N ALA A 261 -14.50 -4.79 -20.39
CA ALA A 261 -15.23 -5.45 -19.35
C ALA A 261 -15.88 -4.49 -18.31
N ILE A 262 -15.59 -3.18 -18.43
CA ILE A 262 -16.03 -2.16 -17.46
C ILE A 262 -17.41 -1.58 -17.83
N HIS A 263 -17.82 -1.62 -19.10
CA HIS A 263 -19.04 -0.95 -19.59
C HIS A 263 -20.32 -1.29 -18.83
N GLU A 264 -20.36 -2.38 -18.10
CA GLU A 264 -21.51 -2.80 -17.28
C GLU A 264 -21.42 -2.36 -15.81
N VAL A 265 -20.30 -1.76 -15.37
CA VAL A 265 -19.95 -1.82 -13.93
C VAL A 265 -19.71 -0.47 -13.27
N THR A 266 -19.31 0.58 -13.98
CA THR A 266 -18.97 1.86 -13.33
C THR A 266 -19.19 3.09 -14.21
N THR A 267 -19.42 4.24 -13.52
CA THR A 267 -19.35 5.61 -14.07
C THR A 267 -17.90 6.19 -14.02
N SER A 268 -16.89 5.36 -13.78
CA SER A 268 -15.49 5.77 -13.65
C SER A 268 -14.84 5.89 -15.03
N ASP A 269 -14.22 7.03 -15.32
CA ASP A 269 -13.38 7.25 -16.50
C ASP A 269 -12.00 6.56 -16.39
N ALA A 270 -11.80 5.69 -15.41
CA ALA A 270 -10.55 4.97 -15.24
C ALA A 270 -10.40 3.91 -16.35
N PRO A 271 -9.21 3.79 -16.94
CA PRO A 271 -8.98 2.84 -18.03
C PRO A 271 -9.02 1.37 -17.56
N ARG A 272 -8.91 1.15 -16.26
CA ARG A 272 -8.88 -0.19 -15.64
C ARG A 272 -9.49 -0.14 -14.25
N LEU A 273 -10.05 -1.28 -13.81
CA LEU A 273 -10.45 -1.53 -12.43
C LEU A 273 -9.69 -2.72 -11.89
N VAL A 274 -9.39 -2.71 -10.61
CA VAL A 274 -8.96 -3.89 -9.87
C VAL A 274 -10.17 -4.40 -9.10
N GLN A 275 -10.61 -5.61 -9.40
CA GLN A 275 -11.65 -6.31 -8.66
C GLN A 275 -10.98 -7.26 -7.66
N VAL A 276 -11.38 -7.17 -6.40
CA VAL A 276 -10.85 -8.02 -5.32
C VAL A 276 -11.93 -8.89 -4.77
N THR A 277 -11.66 -10.20 -4.73
CA THR A 277 -12.46 -11.17 -4.00
C THR A 277 -11.85 -11.40 -2.63
N ILE A 278 -12.60 -11.06 -1.59
CA ILE A 278 -12.15 -11.10 -0.19
C ILE A 278 -12.13 -12.54 0.30
N SER A 279 -11.01 -12.98 0.84
CA SER A 279 -10.87 -14.26 1.55
C SER A 279 -11.10 -14.08 3.05
N LEU A 280 -10.46 -13.06 3.62
CA LEU A 280 -10.52 -12.76 5.04
C LEU A 280 -10.32 -11.27 5.26
N TRP A 281 -10.96 -10.71 6.27
CA TRP A 281 -10.66 -9.38 6.80
C TRP A 281 -10.53 -9.41 8.33
N ASN A 282 -9.74 -8.48 8.87
CA ASN A 282 -9.74 -8.16 10.29
C ASN A 282 -9.56 -6.65 10.51
N GLU A 283 -10.01 -6.19 11.67
CA GLU A 283 -9.75 -4.82 12.12
C GLU A 283 -8.65 -4.82 13.18
N ILE A 284 -7.73 -3.87 13.05
CA ILE A 284 -6.68 -3.61 14.04
C ILE A 284 -6.82 -2.21 14.59
N GLU A 285 -6.22 -1.93 15.73
CA GLU A 285 -6.04 -0.58 16.20
C GLU A 285 -5.17 0.21 15.21
N PHE A 286 -5.53 1.48 14.99
CA PHE A 286 -4.72 2.44 14.25
C PHE A 286 -4.57 3.67 15.14
N PRO A 287 -3.44 3.83 15.85
CA PRO A 287 -3.32 4.70 17.02
C PRO A 287 -3.21 6.18 16.63
N VAL A 288 -4.29 6.72 16.10
CA VAL A 288 -4.41 8.14 15.74
C VAL A 288 -4.96 8.91 16.92
N SER A 289 -4.22 9.90 17.44
CA SER A 289 -4.76 10.83 18.45
C SER A 289 -5.56 11.95 17.81
N SER A 290 -5.07 12.51 16.72
CA SER A 290 -5.80 13.50 15.93
C SER A 290 -5.40 13.48 14.47
N THR A 291 -6.30 13.95 13.61
CA THR A 291 -6.04 14.15 12.19
C THR A 291 -6.66 15.46 11.73
N HIS A 292 -5.96 16.19 10.88
CA HIS A 292 -6.47 17.38 10.23
C HIS A 292 -6.39 17.21 8.73
N PHE A 293 -7.56 17.11 8.09
CA PHE A 293 -7.68 17.06 6.63
C PHE A 293 -7.41 18.45 6.06
N ILE A 294 -6.61 18.54 5.01
CA ILE A 294 -6.22 19.79 4.35
C ILE A 294 -6.94 19.92 3.00
N GLU A 295 -6.68 18.98 2.10
CA GLU A 295 -7.27 19.02 0.76
C GLU A 295 -7.21 17.65 0.05
N TYR A 296 -8.13 17.39 -0.84
CA TYR A 296 -8.03 16.28 -1.77
C TYR A 296 -6.90 16.47 -2.78
N SER A 297 -6.46 15.38 -3.41
CA SER A 297 -5.50 15.48 -4.49
C SER A 297 -6.12 16.22 -5.69
N PRO A 298 -5.43 17.20 -6.30
CA PRO A 298 -5.90 17.85 -7.51
C PRO A 298 -5.95 16.91 -8.72
N PHE A 299 -5.34 15.73 -8.60
CA PHE A 299 -5.36 14.68 -9.63
C PHE A 299 -6.51 13.70 -9.45
N ASN A 300 -7.29 13.79 -8.37
CA ASN A 300 -8.48 12.94 -8.23
C ASN A 300 -9.46 13.29 -9.37
N PRO A 301 -10.09 12.27 -10.00
CA PRO A 301 -11.14 12.52 -10.96
C PRO A 301 -12.24 13.40 -10.37
N LYS A 302 -12.76 14.31 -11.16
CA LYS A 302 -13.92 15.09 -10.73
C LYS A 302 -15.09 14.14 -10.52
N PRO A 303 -15.92 14.35 -9.48
CA PRO A 303 -17.17 13.60 -9.36
C PRO A 303 -17.93 13.73 -10.67
N ALA A 304 -18.48 12.62 -11.18
CA ALA A 304 -19.38 12.70 -12.31
C ALA A 304 -20.45 13.74 -11.96
N SER A 305 -20.56 14.79 -12.80
CA SER A 305 -21.62 15.78 -12.64
C SER A 305 -22.93 15.01 -12.59
N SER A 306 -23.64 15.10 -11.48
CA SER A 306 -25.01 14.58 -11.39
C SER A 306 -25.76 15.18 -12.58
N VAL A 307 -26.08 14.33 -13.56
CA VAL A 307 -27.03 14.72 -14.59
C VAL A 307 -28.30 15.03 -13.82
N ALA A 308 -28.63 16.31 -13.71
CA ALA A 308 -29.88 16.73 -13.13
C ALA A 308 -30.96 16.12 -14.00
N VAL A 309 -31.73 15.21 -13.39
CA VAL A 309 -32.97 14.65 -13.95
C VAL A 309 -34.08 15.66 -13.76
#